data_cc5caa5e0aa52fd1a15677995c2353bd
#
_entry.id   cc5caa5e0aa52fd1a15677995c2353bd
#
_cell.length_a   1.000
_cell.length_b   1.000
_cell.length_c   1.000
_cell.angle_alpha   90.00
_cell.angle_beta   90.00
_cell.angle_gamma   90.00
#
_symmetry.space_group_name_H-M   'P 1'
#
loop_
_entity.id
_entity.type
_entity.pdbx_description
1 polymer ?
#
loop_
_entity_poly.entity_id
_entity_poly.type
_entity_poly.pdbx_seq_one_letter_code
_entity_poly.pdbx_strand_id
1 'polypeptide(L)'
;MAHESSIWQVDTHTAPARPAPNADIVPLTWAHDSRSGEPRYIHDPEVIDGSAECQCPACDLSLTPVLAGQPLRRNPTAHFRHPKGAQKDDCTLVAARLAAIRHLQERGFIDLPRRRMSANAIGFSGEGYEGWAEKPGERVSITRTVLHDHATALLTLDDGREFLVDLTGQRVAGSDGQGRAIVTLFLSDPAIAMMSPDEIRARLRLLPDIRWCAHWDDLALQAAASAQAEQAA
;
A
#
# COMPACT_ATOMS: atom_id res chain seq x y z
N MET A 1 28.95 52.85 -9.39
CA MET A 1 29.00 51.53 -8.73
C MET A 1 27.74 50.78 -9.16
N ALA A 2 27.89 49.89 -10.12
CA ALA A 2 26.81 49.12 -10.69
C ALA A 2 26.74 47.80 -9.99
N HIS A 3 25.58 47.44 -9.42
CA HIS A 3 25.30 46.13 -8.86
C HIS A 3 24.80 45.20 -9.99
N GLU A 4 25.62 44.27 -10.36
CA GLU A 4 25.22 43.15 -11.23
C GLU A 4 24.37 42.13 -10.42
N SER A 5 23.10 42.04 -10.81
CA SER A 5 22.19 41.02 -10.33
C SER A 5 22.43 39.74 -11.12
N SER A 6 23.06 38.77 -10.53
CA SER A 6 23.26 37.45 -11.09
C SER A 6 21.92 36.72 -11.10
N ILE A 7 21.34 36.51 -12.26
CA ILE A 7 20.13 35.72 -12.49
C ILE A 7 20.56 34.24 -12.59
N TRP A 8 20.17 33.44 -11.62
CA TRP A 8 20.29 31.98 -11.69
C TRP A 8 19.27 31.44 -12.71
N GLN A 9 19.77 31.07 -13.88
CA GLN A 9 18.99 30.28 -14.84
C GLN A 9 18.88 28.85 -14.29
N VAL A 10 17.67 28.44 -13.91
CA VAL A 10 17.32 27.06 -13.64
C VAL A 10 17.09 26.38 -14.99
N ASP A 11 18.01 25.51 -15.38
CA ASP A 11 17.85 24.67 -16.56
C ASP A 11 16.72 23.65 -16.32
N THR A 12 15.53 23.97 -16.81
CA THR A 12 14.35 23.10 -16.80
C THR A 12 14.25 22.32 -18.11
N HIS A 13 15.13 21.41 -18.41
CA HIS A 13 14.90 20.37 -19.44
C HIS A 13 15.88 19.21 -19.30
N THR A 14 15.72 18.44 -18.21
CA THR A 14 16.15 17.04 -18.28
C THR A 14 14.86 16.20 -18.25
N ALA A 15 14.30 15.94 -19.43
CA ALA A 15 13.29 14.90 -19.57
C ALA A 15 13.87 13.60 -18.98
N PRO A 16 13.08 12.84 -18.22
CA PRO A 16 13.56 11.56 -17.69
C PRO A 16 14.03 10.71 -18.86
N ALA A 17 15.27 10.25 -18.79
CA ALA A 17 15.86 9.39 -19.79
C ALA A 17 14.93 8.21 -20.02
N ARG A 18 14.49 7.99 -21.25
CA ARG A 18 13.70 6.84 -21.65
C ARG A 18 14.47 5.59 -21.25
N PRO A 19 13.93 4.68 -20.43
CA PRO A 19 14.65 3.49 -20.04
C PRO A 19 15.12 2.75 -21.29
N ALA A 20 16.37 2.30 -21.26
CA ALA A 20 16.96 1.56 -22.38
C ALA A 20 16.08 0.34 -22.71
N PRO A 21 15.93 -0.05 -24.00
CA PRO A 21 15.01 -1.10 -24.44
C PRO A 21 15.34 -2.53 -23.95
N ASN A 22 16.29 -2.68 -23.05
CA ASN A 22 16.69 -3.91 -22.37
C ASN A 22 16.86 -3.72 -20.85
N ALA A 23 16.09 -2.83 -20.22
CA ALA A 23 15.96 -2.85 -18.78
C ALA A 23 15.52 -4.26 -18.37
N ASP A 24 16.34 -4.96 -17.61
CA ASP A 24 16.11 -6.34 -17.19
C ASP A 24 14.70 -6.49 -16.66
N ILE A 25 13.87 -7.29 -17.34
CA ILE A 25 12.51 -7.58 -16.93
C ILE A 25 12.60 -8.22 -15.55
N VAL A 26 12.11 -7.54 -14.53
CA VAL A 26 12.10 -8.05 -13.16
C VAL A 26 11.20 -9.28 -13.10
N PRO A 27 11.73 -10.46 -12.71
CA PRO A 27 10.91 -11.65 -12.62
C PRO A 27 9.86 -11.48 -11.53
N LEU A 28 8.61 -11.88 -11.79
CA LEU A 28 7.54 -11.87 -10.81
C LEU A 28 7.48 -13.22 -10.11
N THR A 29 7.46 -13.25 -8.79
CA THR A 29 7.21 -14.47 -8.02
C THR A 29 5.79 -14.54 -7.46
N TRP A 30 4.98 -13.50 -7.72
CA TRP A 30 3.60 -13.38 -7.25
C TRP A 30 2.63 -13.15 -8.42
N ALA A 31 1.49 -13.81 -8.34
CA ALA A 31 0.36 -13.71 -9.26
C ALA A 31 -0.95 -13.77 -8.46
N HIS A 32 -2.09 -13.57 -9.08
CA HIS A 32 -3.37 -13.95 -8.51
C HIS A 32 -3.98 -15.13 -9.27
N ASP A 33 -4.78 -15.92 -8.58
CA ASP A 33 -5.59 -16.95 -9.20
C ASP A 33 -6.84 -16.29 -9.83
N SER A 34 -7.04 -16.45 -11.13
CA SER A 34 -8.15 -15.83 -11.85
C SER A 34 -9.54 -16.27 -11.36
N ARG A 35 -9.64 -17.45 -10.73
CA ARG A 35 -10.91 -18.00 -10.24
C ARG A 35 -11.28 -17.50 -8.85
N SER A 36 -10.29 -17.43 -7.95
CA SER A 36 -10.53 -17.05 -6.56
C SER A 36 -10.13 -15.60 -6.25
N GLY A 37 -9.31 -14.97 -7.08
CA GLY A 37 -8.67 -13.67 -6.82
C GLY A 37 -7.57 -13.73 -5.76
N GLU A 38 -7.25 -14.93 -5.23
CA GLU A 38 -6.27 -15.07 -4.15
C GLU A 38 -4.84 -14.88 -4.65
N PRO A 39 -3.98 -14.25 -3.83
CA PRO A 39 -2.55 -14.18 -4.11
C PRO A 39 -1.91 -15.56 -4.16
N ARG A 40 -1.10 -15.81 -5.20
CA ARG A 40 -0.32 -17.05 -5.37
C ARG A 40 1.16 -16.74 -5.47
N TYR A 41 1.94 -17.48 -4.69
CA TYR A 41 3.38 -17.50 -4.79
C TYR A 41 3.84 -18.60 -5.75
N ILE A 42 4.91 -18.40 -6.47
CA ILE A 42 5.42 -19.33 -7.50
C ILE A 42 5.67 -20.77 -7.00
N HIS A 43 5.87 -20.95 -5.71
CA HIS A 43 6.06 -22.25 -5.08
C HIS A 43 4.84 -22.76 -4.28
N ASP A 44 3.67 -22.11 -4.43
CA ASP A 44 2.44 -22.64 -3.84
C ASP A 44 2.08 -23.99 -4.49
N PRO A 45 1.52 -24.95 -3.72
CA PRO A 45 1.16 -26.27 -4.25
C PRO A 45 0.27 -26.19 -5.49
N GLU A 46 -0.72 -25.30 -5.50
CA GLU A 46 -1.67 -25.13 -6.59
C GLU A 46 -1.04 -24.55 -7.87
N VAL A 47 0.09 -23.86 -7.75
CA VAL A 47 0.89 -23.39 -8.91
C VAL A 47 1.76 -24.51 -9.44
N ILE A 48 2.32 -25.33 -8.54
CA ILE A 48 3.20 -26.46 -8.89
C ILE A 48 2.43 -27.57 -9.61
N ASP A 49 1.24 -27.90 -9.14
CA ASP A 49 0.39 -28.94 -9.72
C ASP A 49 -0.47 -28.46 -10.90
N GLY A 50 -0.45 -27.13 -11.16
CA GLY A 50 -1.19 -26.51 -12.26
C GLY A 50 -2.69 -26.34 -12.02
N SER A 51 -3.17 -26.49 -10.79
CA SER A 51 -4.59 -26.28 -10.45
C SER A 51 -4.97 -24.80 -10.35
N ALA A 52 -4.01 -23.90 -10.10
CA ALA A 52 -4.22 -22.45 -10.11
C ALA A 52 -4.10 -21.88 -11.53
N GLU A 53 -5.05 -21.02 -11.91
CA GLU A 53 -4.99 -20.23 -13.13
C GLU A 53 -4.38 -18.85 -12.86
N CYS A 54 -3.05 -18.74 -12.99
CA CYS A 54 -2.32 -17.55 -12.62
C CYS A 54 -2.44 -16.41 -13.63
N GLN A 55 -2.80 -15.22 -13.16
CA GLN A 55 -2.86 -13.98 -13.93
C GLN A 55 -2.06 -12.86 -13.26
N CYS A 56 -1.60 -11.91 -14.07
CA CYS A 56 -0.93 -10.72 -13.60
C CYS A 56 -1.93 -9.77 -12.93
N PRO A 57 -1.71 -9.34 -11.68
CA PRO A 57 -2.66 -8.47 -10.99
C PRO A 57 -2.75 -7.04 -11.55
N ALA A 58 -1.84 -6.68 -12.48
CA ALA A 58 -1.80 -5.35 -13.08
C ALA A 58 -2.39 -5.28 -14.50
N CYS A 59 -2.31 -6.37 -15.27
CA CYS A 59 -2.73 -6.36 -16.67
C CYS A 59 -3.66 -7.51 -17.06
N ASP A 60 -4.04 -8.36 -16.10
CA ASP A 60 -4.97 -9.50 -16.23
C ASP A 60 -4.56 -10.55 -17.28
N LEU A 61 -3.32 -10.47 -17.78
CA LEU A 61 -2.81 -11.46 -18.71
C LEU A 61 -2.44 -12.75 -17.98
N SER A 62 -2.76 -13.89 -18.60
CA SER A 62 -2.34 -15.20 -18.11
C SER A 62 -0.83 -15.29 -18.02
N LEU A 63 -0.36 -15.80 -16.89
CA LEU A 63 1.05 -15.99 -16.58
C LEU A 63 1.42 -17.47 -16.67
N THR A 64 2.60 -17.74 -17.22
CA THR A 64 3.17 -19.08 -17.25
C THR A 64 4.15 -19.25 -16.10
N PRO A 65 3.93 -20.20 -15.15
CA PRO A 65 4.92 -20.51 -14.14
C PRO A 65 6.14 -21.16 -14.79
N VAL A 66 7.32 -20.67 -14.44
CA VAL A 66 8.61 -21.16 -14.93
C VAL A 66 9.39 -21.67 -13.73
N LEU A 67 9.84 -22.91 -13.77
CA LEU A 67 10.60 -23.58 -12.69
C LEU A 67 9.86 -23.61 -11.33
N ALA A 68 8.53 -23.58 -11.33
CA ALA A 68 7.72 -23.74 -10.11
C ALA A 68 8.10 -25.05 -9.40
N GLY A 69 8.16 -25.00 -8.06
CA GLY A 69 8.53 -26.17 -7.25
C GLY A 69 10.02 -26.55 -7.27
N GLN A 70 10.84 -25.92 -8.10
CA GLN A 70 12.29 -26.16 -8.07
C GLN A 70 12.96 -25.31 -6.98
N PRO A 71 13.99 -25.85 -6.29
CA PRO A 71 14.67 -25.09 -5.26
C PRO A 71 15.26 -23.79 -5.82
N LEU A 72 15.22 -22.72 -5.02
CA LEU A 72 15.74 -21.37 -5.35
C LEU A 72 17.27 -21.37 -5.55
N ARG A 73 17.79 -22.29 -6.34
CA ARG A 73 19.21 -22.43 -6.61
C ARG A 73 19.53 -21.94 -8.00
N ARG A 74 20.17 -20.77 -8.05
CA ARG A 74 20.88 -20.20 -9.21
C ARG A 74 20.01 -19.80 -10.40
N ASN A 75 20.50 -18.82 -11.17
CA ASN A 75 19.92 -18.42 -12.44
C ASN A 75 19.65 -19.62 -13.37
N PRO A 76 18.44 -19.75 -13.95
CA PRO A 76 17.26 -18.88 -13.77
C PRO A 76 16.49 -19.18 -12.48
N THR A 77 15.97 -18.10 -11.84
CA THR A 77 15.11 -18.19 -10.66
C THR A 77 13.67 -18.56 -11.07
N ALA A 78 12.96 -19.31 -10.22
CA ALA A 78 11.53 -19.58 -10.42
C ALA A 78 10.73 -18.26 -10.48
N HIS A 79 9.89 -18.12 -11.48
CA HIS A 79 9.12 -16.89 -11.69
C HIS A 79 7.88 -17.12 -12.57
N PHE A 80 6.95 -16.17 -12.54
CA PHE A 80 5.88 -16.06 -13.50
C PHE A 80 6.33 -15.25 -14.72
N ARG A 81 6.00 -15.74 -15.90
CA ARG A 81 6.37 -15.12 -17.16
C ARG A 81 5.14 -14.64 -17.90
N HIS A 82 5.14 -13.37 -18.30
CA HIS A 82 4.18 -12.81 -19.24
C HIS A 82 4.36 -13.39 -20.65
N PRO A 83 3.33 -13.32 -21.50
CA PRO A 83 3.52 -13.43 -22.94
C PRO A 83 4.61 -12.47 -23.41
N LYS A 84 5.35 -12.86 -24.46
CA LYS A 84 6.51 -12.10 -24.94
C LYS A 84 6.16 -10.64 -25.22
N GLY A 85 6.89 -9.72 -24.55
CA GLY A 85 6.74 -8.27 -24.73
C GLY A 85 5.49 -7.65 -24.08
N ALA A 86 4.74 -8.41 -23.28
CA ALA A 86 3.49 -7.94 -22.69
C ALA A 86 3.63 -7.38 -21.26
N GLN A 87 4.78 -7.60 -20.59
CA GLN A 87 5.01 -7.07 -19.27
C GLN A 87 5.11 -5.54 -19.30
N LYS A 88 4.38 -4.87 -18.39
CA LYS A 88 4.38 -3.42 -18.19
C LYS A 88 5.14 -3.07 -16.92
N ASP A 89 5.57 -1.82 -16.80
CA ASP A 89 6.32 -1.33 -15.63
C ASP A 89 5.54 -1.51 -14.32
N ASP A 90 4.21 -1.33 -14.36
CA ASP A 90 3.35 -1.47 -13.19
C ASP A 90 3.20 -2.92 -12.69
N CYS A 91 3.45 -3.93 -13.55
CA CYS A 91 3.24 -5.34 -13.20
C CYS A 91 4.04 -5.74 -11.95
N THR A 92 5.28 -5.28 -11.86
CA THR A 92 6.15 -5.59 -10.71
C THR A 92 5.65 -4.94 -9.43
N LEU A 93 5.23 -3.68 -9.50
CA LEU A 93 4.76 -2.94 -8.32
C LEU A 93 3.43 -3.50 -7.79
N VAL A 94 2.50 -3.85 -8.68
CA VAL A 94 1.21 -4.43 -8.27
C VAL A 94 1.40 -5.85 -7.72
N ALA A 95 2.32 -6.64 -8.29
CA ALA A 95 2.69 -7.95 -7.72
C ALA A 95 3.30 -7.83 -6.31
N ALA A 96 4.12 -6.80 -6.06
CA ALA A 96 4.66 -6.53 -4.72
C ALA A 96 3.54 -6.19 -3.71
N ARG A 97 2.55 -5.41 -4.12
CA ARG A 97 1.37 -5.07 -3.29
C ARG A 97 0.54 -6.32 -2.99
N LEU A 98 0.32 -7.17 -3.99
CA LEU A 98 -0.39 -8.45 -3.82
C LEU A 98 0.31 -9.35 -2.80
N ALA A 99 1.64 -9.44 -2.85
CA ALA A 99 2.44 -10.17 -1.89
C ALA A 99 2.26 -9.65 -0.45
N ALA A 100 2.23 -8.33 -0.28
CA ALA A 100 1.99 -7.70 1.02
C ALA A 100 0.57 -7.95 1.55
N ILE A 101 -0.44 -7.96 0.68
CA ILE A 101 -1.82 -8.28 1.02
C ILE A 101 -1.92 -9.72 1.57
N ARG A 102 -1.31 -10.69 0.90
CA ARG A 102 -1.25 -12.06 1.40
C ARG A 102 -0.60 -12.14 2.79
N HIS A 103 0.49 -11.40 2.99
CA HIS A 103 1.13 -11.35 4.30
C HIS A 103 0.19 -10.79 5.38
N LEU A 104 -0.55 -9.71 5.10
CA LEU A 104 -1.54 -9.18 6.05
C LEU A 104 -2.63 -10.19 6.37
N GLN A 105 -3.12 -10.92 5.37
CA GLN A 105 -4.11 -11.97 5.54
C GLN A 105 -3.57 -13.14 6.39
N GLU A 106 -2.36 -13.63 6.12
CA GLU A 106 -1.72 -14.69 6.90
C GLU A 106 -1.41 -14.27 8.34
N ARG A 107 -1.07 -13.00 8.55
CA ARG A 107 -0.85 -12.44 9.88
C ARG A 107 -2.13 -12.39 10.71
N GLY A 108 -3.27 -12.17 10.07
CA GLY A 108 -4.60 -12.16 10.68
C GLY A 108 -4.90 -10.96 11.59
N PHE A 109 -3.99 -10.00 11.70
CA PHE A 109 -4.20 -8.76 12.46
C PHE A 109 -3.37 -7.60 11.91
N ILE A 110 -3.79 -6.37 12.26
CA ILE A 110 -3.03 -5.14 11.99
C ILE A 110 -3.06 -4.25 13.23
N ASP A 111 -1.93 -3.59 13.51
CA ASP A 111 -1.82 -2.58 14.56
C ASP A 111 -2.14 -1.22 13.97
N LEU A 112 -3.31 -0.69 14.28
CA LEU A 112 -3.76 0.63 13.84
C LEU A 112 -3.16 1.72 14.73
N PRO A 113 -2.63 2.81 14.15
CA PRO A 113 -2.02 3.88 14.92
C PRO A 113 -3.07 4.71 15.66
N ARG A 114 -2.64 5.45 16.68
CA ARG A 114 -3.50 6.44 17.32
C ARG A 114 -4.01 7.47 16.31
N ARG A 115 -5.23 7.95 16.52
CA ARG A 115 -5.84 9.03 15.74
C ARG A 115 -6.02 10.25 16.62
N ARG A 116 -5.47 11.39 16.21
CA ARG A 116 -5.61 12.67 16.91
C ARG A 116 -6.17 13.72 15.97
N MET A 117 -7.12 14.51 16.47
CA MET A 117 -7.69 15.68 15.81
C MET A 117 -7.48 16.88 16.70
N SER A 118 -7.25 18.06 16.12
CA SER A 118 -7.18 19.32 16.83
C SER A 118 -8.11 20.35 16.23
N ALA A 119 -8.54 21.31 17.07
CA ALA A 119 -9.33 22.45 16.67
C ALA A 119 -8.84 23.69 17.42
N ASN A 120 -9.08 24.87 16.83
CA ASN A 120 -8.73 26.14 17.44
C ASN A 120 -10.00 26.97 17.66
N ALA A 121 -10.08 27.67 18.78
CA ALA A 121 -11.08 28.69 19.07
C ALA A 121 -10.40 30.02 19.42
N ILE A 122 -11.09 31.14 19.18
CA ILE A 122 -10.59 32.47 19.56
C ILE A 122 -11.47 32.96 20.71
N GLY A 123 -10.84 33.23 21.86
CA GLY A 123 -11.54 33.77 23.03
C GLY A 123 -11.90 35.24 22.89
N PHE A 124 -12.69 35.75 23.82
CA PHE A 124 -13.13 37.16 23.85
C PHE A 124 -11.98 38.16 23.90
N SER A 125 -10.81 37.75 24.42
CA SER A 125 -9.56 38.54 24.46
C SER A 125 -8.87 38.62 23.10
N GLY A 126 -9.29 37.83 22.08
CA GLY A 126 -8.60 37.66 20.82
C GLY A 126 -7.46 36.63 20.87
N GLU A 127 -7.25 35.98 22.00
CA GLU A 127 -6.29 34.88 22.13
C GLU A 127 -6.82 33.59 21.50
N GLY A 128 -5.89 32.82 20.87
CA GLY A 128 -6.18 31.52 20.29
C GLY A 128 -6.02 30.39 21.33
N TYR A 129 -6.98 29.50 21.37
CA TYR A 129 -7.01 28.30 22.23
C TYR A 129 -7.05 27.06 21.37
N GLU A 130 -6.20 26.09 21.67
CA GLU A 130 -6.19 24.81 20.99
C GLU A 130 -6.87 23.74 21.85
N GLY A 131 -7.83 23.03 21.24
CA GLY A 131 -8.42 21.82 21.79
C GLY A 131 -7.98 20.61 20.97
N TRP A 132 -7.94 19.43 21.58
CA TRP A 132 -7.64 18.21 20.89
C TRP A 132 -8.40 17.03 21.46
N ALA A 133 -8.65 16.02 20.60
CA ALA A 133 -9.22 14.75 20.98
C ALA A 133 -8.41 13.62 20.35
N GLU A 134 -8.31 12.51 21.05
CA GLU A 134 -7.49 11.38 20.63
C GLU A 134 -8.22 10.05 20.86
N LYS A 135 -8.08 9.14 19.90
CA LYS A 135 -8.38 7.73 20.04
C LYS A 135 -7.06 6.94 20.08
N PRO A 136 -6.84 6.11 21.09
CA PRO A 136 -5.64 5.27 21.19
C PRO A 136 -5.52 4.36 19.96
N GLY A 137 -4.27 3.97 19.64
CA GLY A 137 -4.04 2.91 18.67
C GLY A 137 -4.61 1.58 19.16
N GLU A 138 -5.07 0.76 18.26
CA GLU A 138 -5.66 -0.54 18.57
C GLU A 138 -5.12 -1.65 17.66
N ARG A 139 -5.05 -2.88 18.18
CA ARG A 139 -4.84 -4.07 17.35
C ARG A 139 -6.20 -4.62 16.97
N VAL A 140 -6.41 -4.82 15.67
CA VAL A 140 -7.65 -5.36 15.12
C VAL A 140 -7.39 -6.65 14.35
N SER A 141 -8.32 -7.61 14.46
CA SER A 141 -8.25 -8.89 13.75
C SER A 141 -8.81 -8.74 12.34
N ILE A 142 -8.09 -9.29 11.37
CA ILE A 142 -8.48 -9.28 9.96
C ILE A 142 -9.11 -10.63 9.62
N THR A 143 -10.31 -10.63 9.09
CA THR A 143 -11.02 -11.83 8.63
C THR A 143 -10.89 -12.03 7.12
N ARG A 144 -10.74 -10.92 6.37
CA ARG A 144 -10.63 -10.95 4.92
C ARG A 144 -9.76 -9.79 4.42
N THR A 145 -8.98 -10.09 3.39
CA THR A 145 -8.19 -9.08 2.66
C THR A 145 -8.35 -9.32 1.17
N VAL A 146 -8.69 -8.31 0.40
CA VAL A 146 -8.78 -8.37 -1.06
C VAL A 146 -8.12 -7.16 -1.68
N LEU A 147 -7.49 -7.35 -2.84
CA LEU A 147 -7.04 -6.23 -3.66
C LEU A 147 -8.29 -5.55 -4.25
N HIS A 148 -8.52 -4.29 -3.88
CA HIS A 148 -9.67 -3.52 -4.35
C HIS A 148 -9.40 -2.91 -5.74
N ASP A 149 -8.20 -2.40 -5.91
CA ASP A 149 -7.62 -1.93 -7.16
C ASP A 149 -6.08 -2.06 -7.13
N HIS A 150 -5.39 -1.57 -8.15
CA HIS A 150 -3.91 -1.66 -8.24
C HIS A 150 -3.17 -0.94 -7.11
N ALA A 151 -3.83 -0.11 -6.34
CA ALA A 151 -3.24 0.75 -5.32
C ALA A 151 -3.79 0.50 -3.91
N THR A 152 -4.98 -0.11 -3.79
CA THR A 152 -5.69 -0.23 -2.52
C THR A 152 -6.10 -1.67 -2.22
N ALA A 153 -6.07 -2.03 -0.95
CA ALA A 153 -6.65 -3.25 -0.42
C ALA A 153 -7.86 -2.93 0.45
N LEU A 154 -8.90 -3.74 0.37
CA LEU A 154 -10.03 -3.72 1.29
C LEU A 154 -9.81 -4.80 2.35
N LEU A 155 -9.84 -4.39 3.62
CA LEU A 155 -9.76 -5.27 4.77
C LEU A 155 -11.11 -5.30 5.50
N THR A 156 -11.56 -6.50 5.82
CA THR A 156 -12.74 -6.73 6.67
C THR A 156 -12.25 -7.23 8.03
N LEU A 157 -12.75 -6.61 9.11
CA LEU A 157 -12.43 -6.95 10.49
C LEU A 157 -13.39 -8.01 11.04
N ASP A 158 -13.05 -8.59 12.18
CA ASP A 158 -13.87 -9.58 12.89
C ASP A 158 -15.18 -9.00 13.43
N ASP A 159 -15.24 -7.69 13.68
CA ASP A 159 -16.45 -6.97 14.06
C ASP A 159 -17.31 -6.51 12.87
N GLY A 160 -16.93 -6.85 11.65
CA GLY A 160 -17.64 -6.50 10.41
C GLY A 160 -17.31 -5.13 9.85
N ARG A 161 -16.49 -4.30 10.53
CA ARG A 161 -16.02 -3.04 9.96
C ARG A 161 -15.12 -3.31 8.76
N GLU A 162 -15.15 -2.39 7.81
CA GLU A 162 -14.26 -2.40 6.65
C GLU A 162 -13.42 -1.12 6.61
N PHE A 163 -12.21 -1.23 6.11
CA PHE A 163 -11.38 -0.09 5.79
C PHE A 163 -10.48 -0.36 4.58
N LEU A 164 -10.03 0.72 3.96
CA LEU A 164 -9.11 0.67 2.84
C LEU A 164 -7.67 0.88 3.34
N VAL A 165 -6.77 0.10 2.79
CA VAL A 165 -5.33 0.32 2.92
C VAL A 165 -4.82 0.85 1.59
N ASP A 166 -4.41 2.11 1.56
CA ASP A 166 -3.70 2.67 0.42
C ASP A 166 -2.24 2.22 0.47
N LEU A 167 -1.83 1.48 -0.54
CA LEU A 167 -0.51 0.85 -0.63
C LEU A 167 0.52 1.74 -1.34
N THR A 168 0.12 2.95 -1.76
CA THR A 168 1.02 3.89 -2.46
C THR A 168 1.73 4.85 -1.51
N GLY A 169 1.17 5.06 -0.33
CA GLY A 169 1.63 6.07 0.62
C GLY A 169 1.38 7.52 0.19
N GLN A 170 0.65 7.73 -0.90
CA GLN A 170 0.44 9.06 -1.51
C GLN A 170 -0.92 9.68 -1.22
N ARG A 171 -1.85 8.91 -0.65
CA ARG A 171 -3.23 9.37 -0.46
C ARG A 171 -3.29 10.50 0.56
N VAL A 172 -3.70 11.66 0.11
CA VAL A 172 -4.00 12.81 0.96
C VAL A 172 -5.33 12.57 1.68
N ALA A 173 -5.50 13.15 2.87
CA ALA A 173 -6.72 13.05 3.67
C ALA A 173 -7.98 13.23 2.81
N GLY A 174 -8.89 12.27 2.87
CA GLY A 174 -10.14 12.27 2.12
C GLY A 174 -10.91 10.96 2.38
N SER A 175 -12.22 10.99 2.17
CA SER A 175 -13.04 9.79 2.19
C SER A 175 -13.06 9.14 0.81
N ASP A 176 -13.32 7.84 0.77
CA ASP A 176 -13.56 7.10 -0.48
C ASP A 176 -14.95 7.40 -1.12
N GLY A 177 -15.69 8.35 -0.57
CA GLY A 177 -17.06 8.65 -0.94
C GLY A 177 -18.10 7.69 -0.32
N GLN A 178 -17.67 6.61 0.34
CA GLN A 178 -18.52 5.64 1.02
C GLN A 178 -18.40 5.71 2.56
N GLY A 179 -17.59 6.65 3.07
CA GLY A 179 -17.41 6.86 4.50
C GLY A 179 -16.55 5.81 5.20
N ARG A 180 -15.80 4.98 4.43
CA ARG A 180 -14.88 4.01 5.02
C ARG A 180 -13.66 4.70 5.59
N ALA A 181 -13.09 4.12 6.64
CA ALA A 181 -11.78 4.52 7.13
C ALA A 181 -10.69 4.17 6.11
N ILE A 182 -9.62 4.95 6.09
CA ILE A 182 -8.50 4.76 5.17
C ILE A 182 -7.20 4.90 5.95
N VAL A 183 -6.36 3.89 5.86
CA VAL A 183 -4.96 3.97 6.29
C VAL A 183 -4.05 3.93 5.07
N THR A 184 -2.90 4.56 5.16
CA THR A 184 -1.88 4.44 4.13
C THR A 184 -0.70 3.62 4.62
N LEU A 185 -0.18 2.77 3.75
CA LEU A 185 0.98 1.93 3.95
C LEU A 185 1.87 2.04 2.70
N PHE A 186 3.08 2.55 2.87
CA PHE A 186 3.96 2.78 1.74
C PHE A 186 4.66 1.48 1.27
N LEU A 187 4.25 0.97 0.12
CA LEU A 187 4.84 -0.19 -0.55
C LEU A 187 5.25 0.18 -1.97
N SER A 188 6.38 0.85 -2.10
CA SER A 188 6.91 1.28 -3.41
C SER A 188 8.14 0.50 -3.84
N ASP A 189 8.62 -0.47 -3.05
CA ASP A 189 9.80 -1.24 -3.39
C ASP A 189 9.44 -2.44 -4.31
N PRO A 190 9.74 -2.37 -5.61
CA PRO A 190 9.47 -3.45 -6.55
C PRO A 190 10.22 -4.75 -6.22
N ALA A 191 11.28 -4.69 -5.41
CA ALA A 191 12.01 -5.89 -4.97
C ALA A 191 11.10 -6.86 -4.19
N ILE A 192 10.02 -6.37 -3.54
CA ILE A 192 9.05 -7.23 -2.84
C ILE A 192 8.40 -8.24 -3.81
N ALA A 193 8.23 -7.88 -5.07
CA ALA A 193 7.68 -8.78 -6.09
C ALA A 193 8.51 -10.04 -6.36
N MET A 194 9.75 -10.07 -5.91
CA MET A 194 10.66 -11.21 -6.03
C MET A 194 10.89 -11.95 -4.71
N MET A 195 10.37 -11.44 -3.60
CA MET A 195 10.58 -12.00 -2.27
C MET A 195 9.69 -13.23 -2.04
N SER A 196 10.22 -14.22 -1.34
CA SER A 196 9.45 -15.32 -0.77
C SER A 196 8.54 -14.83 0.36
N PRO A 197 7.52 -15.61 0.77
CA PRO A 197 6.67 -15.29 1.92
C PRO A 197 7.48 -15.02 3.19
N ASP A 198 8.57 -15.77 3.44
CA ASP A 198 9.40 -15.58 4.64
C ASP A 198 10.21 -14.28 4.60
N GLU A 199 10.75 -13.91 3.43
CA GLU A 199 11.45 -12.65 3.24
C GLU A 199 10.50 -11.45 3.39
N ILE A 200 9.29 -11.54 2.84
CA ILE A 200 8.25 -10.54 3.04
C ILE A 200 7.89 -10.42 4.52
N ARG A 201 7.67 -11.54 5.22
CA ARG A 201 7.37 -11.57 6.65
C ARG A 201 8.47 -10.89 7.47
N ALA A 202 9.73 -11.15 7.15
CA ALA A 202 10.86 -10.53 7.81
C ALA A 202 10.92 -9.02 7.56
N ARG A 203 10.71 -8.59 6.31
CA ARG A 203 10.73 -7.18 5.89
C ARG A 203 9.55 -6.39 6.45
N LEU A 204 8.33 -6.93 6.38
CA LEU A 204 7.13 -6.25 6.83
C LEU A 204 6.97 -6.22 8.37
N ARG A 205 7.78 -6.96 9.13
CA ARG A 205 7.88 -6.76 10.60
C ARG A 205 8.37 -5.35 10.97
N LEU A 206 9.10 -4.73 10.06
CA LEU A 206 9.71 -3.42 10.21
C LEU A 206 8.86 -2.32 9.55
N LEU A 207 7.58 -2.59 9.22
CA LEU A 207 6.70 -1.59 8.59
C LEU A 207 6.54 -0.38 9.51
N PRO A 208 7.15 0.75 9.17
CA PRO A 208 7.25 1.84 10.11
C PRO A 208 5.99 2.70 10.16
N ASP A 209 5.33 3.00 9.09
CA ASP A 209 4.43 4.15 9.04
C ASP A 209 3.05 3.83 8.45
N ILE A 210 2.20 3.12 9.23
CA ILE A 210 0.77 3.14 8.98
C ILE A 210 0.24 4.48 9.47
N ARG A 211 -0.43 5.23 8.57
CA ARG A 211 -1.01 6.54 8.89
C ARG A 211 -2.48 6.56 8.52
N TRP A 212 -3.28 7.22 9.34
CA TRP A 212 -4.67 7.49 9.02
C TRP A 212 -4.77 8.59 7.96
N CYS A 213 -5.48 8.31 6.87
CA CYS A 213 -6.01 9.33 5.97
C CYS A 213 -7.44 9.72 6.39
N ALA A 214 -8.27 8.74 6.77
CA ALA A 214 -9.61 8.94 7.31
C ALA A 214 -9.90 7.87 8.38
N HIS A 215 -10.59 8.23 9.45
CA HIS A 215 -10.97 7.34 10.53
C HIS A 215 -12.49 7.35 10.71
N TRP A 216 -13.08 6.23 11.15
CA TRP A 216 -14.54 6.15 11.41
C TRP A 216 -15.04 7.24 12.36
N ASP A 217 -14.22 7.62 13.34
CA ASP A 217 -14.57 8.58 14.39
C ASP A 217 -14.08 10.01 14.12
N ASP A 218 -13.60 10.34 12.91
CA ASP A 218 -13.03 11.68 12.62
C ASP A 218 -14.00 12.82 12.94
N LEU A 219 -15.29 12.66 12.60
CA LEU A 219 -16.30 13.67 12.92
C LEU A 219 -16.51 13.84 14.44
N ALA A 220 -16.55 12.74 15.19
CA ALA A 220 -16.70 12.77 16.64
C ALA A 220 -15.46 13.37 17.33
N LEU A 221 -14.26 12.98 16.87
CA LEU A 221 -13.00 13.51 17.37
C LEU A 221 -12.88 15.02 17.08
N GLN A 222 -13.26 15.46 15.89
CA GLN A 222 -13.27 16.87 15.52
C GLN A 222 -14.23 17.68 16.39
N ALA A 223 -15.45 17.17 16.62
CA ALA A 223 -16.42 17.82 17.49
C ALA A 223 -15.93 17.92 18.94
N ALA A 224 -15.32 16.86 19.46
CA ALA A 224 -14.74 16.85 20.81
C ALA A 224 -13.57 17.84 20.95
N ALA A 225 -12.69 17.91 19.95
CA ALA A 225 -11.60 18.88 19.93
C ALA A 225 -12.11 20.33 19.89
N SER A 226 -13.15 20.61 19.07
CA SER A 226 -13.78 21.93 18.99
C SER A 226 -14.41 22.33 20.32
N ALA A 227 -15.18 21.44 20.95
CA ALA A 227 -15.79 21.70 22.25
C ALA A 227 -14.73 21.99 23.34
N GLN A 228 -13.61 21.30 23.33
CA GLN A 228 -12.51 21.55 24.25
C GLN A 228 -11.86 22.92 24.00
N ALA A 229 -11.63 23.32 22.75
CA ALA A 229 -11.08 24.62 22.42
C ALA A 229 -12.02 25.76 22.85
N GLU A 230 -13.33 25.61 22.61
CA GLU A 230 -14.36 26.58 23.02
C GLU A 230 -14.50 26.72 24.53
N GLN A 231 -14.34 25.63 25.28
CA GLN A 231 -14.36 25.68 26.77
C GLN A 231 -13.14 26.40 27.35
N ALA A 232 -12.02 26.41 26.64
CA ALA A 232 -10.81 27.09 27.07
C ALA A 232 -10.80 28.58 26.69
N ALA A 233 -11.59 28.99 25.69
CA ALA A 233 -11.68 30.34 25.14
C ALA A 233 -12.61 31.26 25.95
#